data_9029f07f568165ef15c8a0a58dab6bd7
#
_entry.id   9029f07f568165ef15c8a0a58dab6bd7
#
_cell.length_a   1.000
_cell.length_b   1.000
_cell.length_c   1.000
_cell.angle_alpha   90.00
_cell.angle_beta   90.00
_cell.angle_gamma   90.00
#
_symmetry.space_group_name_H-M   'P 1'
#
loop_
_entity.id
_entity.type
_entity.pdbx_description
1 polymer ?
#
loop_
_entity_poly.entity_id
_entity_poly.type
_entity_poly.pdbx_seq_one_letter_code
_entity_poly.pdbx_strand_id
1 'polypeptide(L)'
;PLYLELLKQEILRDGMLKYPIIVDEKTHVILDGMHRWLALKKLGYKLIPVILVDSSQNPRIRVGRRRIHRYISDSDEEMSIEKVISAGLSGHLMKPRSTRHFFSFSKFQQINRPLYLLRKRSPQDVSRYLAKMSRKECNLAIREWLEEMSEELEFLTMRKEEVEKETREFLNRIKDMNNNFPTF
;
A
#
# COMPACT_ATOMS: atom_id res chain seq x y z
N PRO A 1 10.81 3.37 -12.86
CA PRO A 1 12.20 3.78 -13.07
C PRO A 1 12.45 5.21 -12.61
N LEU A 2 11.75 6.23 -13.17
CA LEU A 2 11.97 7.64 -12.84
C LEU A 2 11.74 7.96 -11.36
N TYR A 3 10.64 7.50 -10.78
CA TYR A 3 10.33 7.72 -9.35
C TYR A 3 11.42 7.18 -8.42
N LEU A 4 12.00 6.02 -8.74
CA LEU A 4 13.08 5.44 -7.93
C LEU A 4 14.35 6.29 -7.99
N GLU A 5 14.70 6.84 -9.15
CA GLU A 5 15.86 7.73 -9.28
C GLU A 5 15.66 9.04 -8.53
N LEU A 6 14.47 9.64 -8.62
CA LEU A 6 14.13 10.83 -7.84
C LEU A 6 14.22 10.57 -6.34
N LEU A 7 13.69 9.43 -5.87
CA LEU A 7 13.77 9.05 -4.46
C LEU A 7 15.23 8.85 -3.99
N LYS A 8 16.08 8.24 -4.81
CA LYS A 8 17.51 8.10 -4.51
C LYS A 8 18.19 9.44 -4.35
N GLN A 9 17.92 10.37 -5.28
CA GLN A 9 18.48 11.73 -5.22
C GLN A 9 17.99 12.48 -3.98
N GLU A 10 16.70 12.37 -3.65
CA GLU A 10 16.14 12.95 -2.44
C GLU A 10 16.81 12.42 -1.17
N ILE A 11 16.94 11.11 -1.04
CA ILE A 11 17.61 10.46 0.11
C ILE A 11 19.07 10.93 0.24
N LEU A 12 19.81 11.02 -0.87
CA LEU A 12 21.20 11.48 -0.87
C LEU A 12 21.29 12.97 -0.51
N ARG A 13 20.42 13.81 -1.07
CA ARG A 13 20.38 15.25 -0.78
C ARG A 13 20.08 15.51 0.71
N ASP A 14 19.14 14.77 1.27
CA ASP A 14 18.75 14.91 2.67
C ASP A 14 19.79 14.31 3.64
N GLY A 15 20.68 13.45 3.15
CA GLY A 15 21.69 12.77 3.95
C GLY A 15 21.13 11.81 4.98
N MET A 16 19.84 11.50 4.93
CA MET A 16 19.13 10.67 5.90
C MET A 16 17.96 9.90 5.26
N LEU A 17 17.60 8.79 5.89
CA LEU A 17 16.32 8.13 5.64
C LEU A 17 15.28 8.63 6.63
N LYS A 18 14.24 9.29 6.13
CA LYS A 18 13.18 9.90 6.97
C LYS A 18 12.25 8.88 7.55
N TYR A 19 11.81 7.91 6.76
CA TYR A 19 10.76 6.97 7.13
C TYR A 19 11.29 5.52 7.12
N PRO A 20 10.92 4.70 8.14
CA PRO A 20 11.21 3.27 8.12
C PRO A 20 10.39 2.56 7.05
N ILE A 21 10.76 1.34 6.74
CA ILE A 21 9.89 0.40 6.02
C ILE A 21 9.09 -0.43 7.02
N ILE A 22 8.00 -1.04 6.57
CA ILE A 22 7.18 -1.94 7.39
C ILE A 22 7.33 -3.35 6.85
N VAL A 23 7.62 -4.28 7.76
CA VAL A 23 8.01 -5.65 7.44
C VAL A 23 7.22 -6.61 8.34
N ASP A 24 6.73 -7.70 7.77
CA ASP A 24 6.15 -8.77 8.56
C ASP A 24 7.20 -9.44 9.45
N GLU A 25 6.92 -9.55 10.74
CA GLU A 25 7.86 -10.03 11.75
C GLU A 25 8.28 -11.48 11.51
N LYS A 26 7.36 -12.33 11.07
CA LYS A 26 7.59 -13.77 10.91
C LYS A 26 8.28 -14.13 9.59
N THR A 27 7.88 -13.47 8.52
CA THR A 27 8.33 -13.83 7.17
C THR A 27 9.36 -12.87 6.60
N HIS A 28 9.55 -11.72 7.24
CA HIS A 28 10.38 -10.61 6.76
C HIS A 28 9.98 -10.07 5.38
N VAL A 29 8.75 -10.31 4.95
CA VAL A 29 8.20 -9.74 3.72
C VAL A 29 7.92 -8.26 3.93
N ILE A 30 8.34 -7.43 2.98
CA ILE A 30 8.11 -5.98 3.02
C ILE A 30 6.65 -5.70 2.67
N LEU A 31 5.92 -5.12 3.62
CA LEU A 31 4.53 -4.72 3.46
C LEU A 31 4.42 -3.27 2.95
N ASP A 32 5.29 -2.36 3.41
CA ASP A 32 5.39 -1.00 2.89
C ASP A 32 6.84 -0.53 2.80
N GLY A 33 7.13 0.33 1.82
CA GLY A 33 8.45 0.93 1.63
C GLY A 33 9.38 0.20 0.68
N MET A 34 8.88 -0.66 -0.22
CA MET A 34 9.66 -1.37 -1.22
C MET A 34 10.58 -0.44 -2.03
N HIS A 35 10.12 0.75 -2.41
CA HIS A 35 10.94 1.72 -3.13
C HIS A 35 12.09 2.26 -2.28
N ARG A 36 11.87 2.51 -0.97
CA ARG A 36 12.93 2.92 -0.03
C ARG A 36 14.00 1.85 0.13
N TRP A 37 13.56 0.60 0.31
CA TRP A 37 14.45 -0.55 0.36
C TRP A 37 15.30 -0.67 -0.91
N LEU A 38 14.66 -0.63 -2.08
CA LEU A 38 15.34 -0.75 -3.37
C LEU A 38 16.31 0.42 -3.62
N ALA A 39 15.95 1.64 -3.24
CA ALA A 39 16.80 2.82 -3.33
C ALA A 39 18.07 2.63 -2.48
N LEU A 40 17.95 2.26 -1.21
CA LEU A 40 19.11 2.03 -0.34
C LEU A 40 19.96 0.86 -0.82
N LYS A 41 19.34 -0.24 -1.26
CA LYS A 41 20.05 -1.38 -1.83
C LYS A 41 20.89 -0.97 -3.04
N LYS A 42 20.33 -0.18 -3.96
CA LYS A 42 21.07 0.34 -5.13
C LYS A 42 22.18 1.33 -4.76
N LEU A 43 22.03 2.05 -3.66
CA LEU A 43 23.04 2.96 -3.12
C LEU A 43 24.12 2.25 -2.28
N GLY A 44 24.02 0.91 -2.14
CA GLY A 44 25.03 0.10 -1.44
C GLY A 44 24.93 0.14 0.09
N TYR A 45 23.82 0.62 0.65
CA TYR A 45 23.60 0.57 2.08
C TYR A 45 23.24 -0.84 2.54
N LYS A 46 23.74 -1.23 3.73
CA LYS A 46 23.58 -2.59 4.29
C LYS A 46 22.41 -2.72 5.24
N LEU A 47 22.00 -1.63 5.84
CA LEU A 47 20.91 -1.58 6.82
C LEU A 47 19.80 -0.66 6.33
N ILE A 48 18.60 -0.97 6.74
CA ILE A 48 17.45 -0.10 6.61
C ILE A 48 16.63 -0.16 7.92
N PRO A 49 16.13 0.96 8.43
CA PRO A 49 15.22 0.96 9.56
C PRO A 49 13.90 0.27 9.20
N VAL A 50 13.42 -0.61 10.07
CA VAL A 50 12.20 -1.37 9.90
C VAL A 50 11.27 -1.21 11.11
N ILE A 51 9.97 -1.24 10.87
CA ILE A 51 8.94 -1.52 11.87
C ILE A 51 8.49 -2.96 11.61
N LEU A 52 8.66 -3.81 12.62
CA LEU A 52 8.17 -5.18 12.56
C LEU A 52 6.71 -5.23 13.02
N VAL A 53 5.89 -5.94 12.27
CA VAL A 53 4.47 -6.12 12.57
C VAL A 53 4.07 -7.58 12.38
N ASP A 54 3.25 -8.10 13.27
CA ASP A 54 2.61 -9.42 13.07
C ASP A 54 1.38 -9.24 12.19
N SER A 55 1.55 -9.42 10.88
CA SER A 55 0.47 -9.20 9.92
C SER A 55 -0.55 -10.34 9.89
N SER A 56 -0.19 -11.52 10.39
CA SER A 56 -1.04 -12.71 10.39
C SER A 56 -2.01 -12.77 11.58
N GLN A 57 -1.64 -12.17 12.72
CA GLN A 57 -2.44 -12.23 13.95
C GLN A 57 -3.10 -10.91 14.32
N ASN A 58 -2.70 -9.81 13.68
CA ASN A 58 -3.27 -8.51 13.98
C ASN A 58 -4.39 -8.16 12.98
N PRO A 59 -5.68 -8.27 13.35
CA PRO A 59 -6.80 -8.00 12.46
C PRO A 59 -6.91 -6.52 12.04
N ARG A 60 -6.15 -5.65 12.68
CA ARG A 60 -6.07 -4.22 12.31
C ARG A 60 -5.10 -3.97 11.15
N ILE A 61 -4.27 -4.96 10.80
CA ILE A 61 -3.42 -4.88 9.61
C ILE A 61 -4.17 -5.51 8.46
N ARG A 62 -4.53 -4.70 7.48
CA ARG A 62 -5.30 -5.12 6.31
C ARG A 62 -4.62 -4.69 5.04
N VAL A 63 -4.91 -5.37 3.96
CA VAL A 63 -4.47 -5.01 2.63
C VAL A 63 -5.67 -4.89 1.70
N GLY A 64 -5.60 -3.94 0.80
CA GLY A 64 -6.57 -3.77 -0.28
C GLY A 64 -5.86 -3.48 -1.59
N ARG A 65 -6.60 -3.42 -2.67
CA ARG A 65 -6.09 -2.97 -3.96
C ARG A 65 -6.05 -1.44 -3.99
N ARG A 66 -5.05 -0.87 -4.63
CA ARG A 66 -5.06 0.55 -4.93
C ARG A 66 -6.10 0.86 -5.99
N ARG A 67 -6.79 2.00 -5.82
CA ARG A 67 -7.87 2.49 -6.68
C ARG A 67 -7.54 2.44 -8.18
N ILE A 68 -6.33 2.88 -8.56
CA ILE A 68 -5.87 2.94 -9.97
C ILE A 68 -5.82 1.56 -10.64
N HIS A 69 -5.58 0.48 -9.87
CA HIS A 69 -5.43 -0.87 -10.43
C HIS A 69 -6.73 -1.67 -10.45
N ARG A 70 -7.81 -1.17 -9.83
CA ARG A 70 -9.14 -1.80 -9.90
C ARG A 70 -9.70 -1.80 -11.31
N TYR A 71 -9.35 -0.80 -12.12
CA TYR A 71 -9.83 -0.69 -13.51
C TYR A 71 -9.02 -1.50 -14.52
N ILE A 72 -7.82 -1.94 -14.15
CA ILE A 72 -6.87 -2.59 -15.09
C ILE A 72 -6.80 -4.10 -14.86
N SER A 73 -7.37 -4.58 -13.76
CA SER A 73 -7.27 -6.00 -13.38
C SER A 73 -8.57 -6.73 -13.70
N ASP A 74 -8.53 -7.61 -14.69
CA ASP A 74 -9.62 -8.54 -15.02
C ASP A 74 -9.85 -9.63 -13.95
N SER A 75 -9.10 -9.63 -12.85
CA SER A 75 -9.28 -10.61 -11.79
C SER A 75 -10.10 -10.01 -10.65
N ASP A 76 -11.27 -10.59 -10.41
CA ASP A 76 -12.13 -10.34 -9.23
C ASP A 76 -11.53 -10.88 -7.92
N GLU A 77 -10.29 -11.35 -7.95
CA GLU A 77 -9.64 -11.91 -6.79
C GLU A 77 -9.40 -10.86 -5.70
N GLU A 78 -9.96 -11.08 -4.54
CA GLU A 78 -9.73 -10.25 -3.37
C GLU A 78 -8.25 -10.26 -2.96
N MET A 79 -7.72 -9.07 -2.65
CA MET A 79 -6.34 -8.93 -2.17
C MET A 79 -6.30 -9.23 -0.67
N SER A 80 -5.48 -10.22 -0.29
CA SER A 80 -5.30 -10.59 1.11
C SER A 80 -3.84 -10.48 1.55
N ILE A 81 -3.61 -10.45 2.86
CA ILE A 81 -2.25 -10.44 3.45
C ILE A 81 -1.49 -11.70 3.05
N GLU A 82 -2.16 -12.86 3.03
CA GLU A 82 -1.58 -14.15 2.66
C GLU A 82 -1.06 -14.13 1.22
N LYS A 83 -1.79 -13.50 0.29
CA LYS A 83 -1.33 -13.33 -1.10
C LYS A 83 -0.08 -12.47 -1.18
N VAL A 84 -0.01 -11.40 -0.39
CA VAL A 84 1.18 -10.52 -0.35
C VAL A 84 2.38 -11.28 0.24
N ILE A 85 2.17 -12.00 1.33
CA ILE A 85 3.22 -12.81 1.97
C ILE A 85 3.71 -13.91 1.02
N SER A 86 2.80 -14.65 0.41
CA SER A 86 3.13 -15.71 -0.55
C SER A 86 3.92 -15.17 -1.74
N ALA A 87 3.52 -14.04 -2.31
CA ALA A 87 4.26 -13.37 -3.38
C ALA A 87 5.67 -12.96 -2.94
N GLY A 88 5.80 -12.40 -1.73
CA GLY A 88 7.10 -12.02 -1.17
C GLY A 88 8.03 -13.22 -0.95
N LEU A 89 7.51 -14.31 -0.40
CA LEU A 89 8.27 -15.54 -0.13
C LEU A 89 8.68 -16.27 -1.41
N SER A 90 7.85 -16.25 -2.44
CA SER A 90 8.18 -16.85 -3.74
C SER A 90 9.12 -15.99 -4.59
N GLY A 91 9.48 -14.79 -4.13
CA GLY A 91 10.30 -13.84 -4.88
C GLY A 91 9.58 -13.15 -6.04
N HIS A 92 8.27 -13.35 -6.17
CA HIS A 92 7.46 -12.65 -7.17
C HIS A 92 7.12 -11.25 -6.70
N LEU A 93 7.66 -10.26 -7.38
CA LEU A 93 7.32 -8.87 -7.11
C LEU A 93 5.94 -8.56 -7.66
N MET A 94 5.05 -8.13 -6.80
CA MET A 94 3.77 -7.57 -7.21
C MET A 94 3.99 -6.27 -8.01
N LYS A 95 3.04 -5.92 -8.88
CA LYS A 95 3.12 -4.66 -9.64
C LYS A 95 3.28 -3.48 -8.67
N PRO A 96 4.17 -2.52 -8.96
CA PRO A 96 4.35 -1.35 -8.12
C PRO A 96 3.01 -0.65 -7.85
N ARG A 97 2.75 -0.30 -6.59
CA ARG A 97 1.53 0.37 -6.14
C ARG A 97 0.23 -0.41 -6.38
N SER A 98 0.29 -1.74 -6.53
CA SER A 98 -0.92 -2.57 -6.68
C SER A 98 -1.64 -2.84 -5.35
N THR A 99 -0.93 -2.72 -4.24
CA THR A 99 -1.46 -2.95 -2.90
C THR A 99 -1.47 -1.68 -2.07
N ARG A 100 -2.42 -1.59 -1.15
CA ARG A 100 -2.49 -0.59 -0.10
C ARG A 100 -2.63 -1.31 1.23
N HIS A 101 -1.69 -1.08 2.14
CA HIS A 101 -1.73 -1.64 3.47
C HIS A 101 -2.25 -0.61 4.46
N PHE A 102 -3.12 -1.07 5.36
CA PHE A 102 -3.67 -0.30 6.47
C PHE A 102 -3.04 -0.81 7.75
N PHE A 103 -2.54 0.11 8.56
CA PHE A 103 -1.89 -0.19 9.82
C PHE A 103 -2.61 0.53 10.95
N SER A 104 -2.55 -0.02 12.17
CA SER A 104 -3.10 0.61 13.39
C SER A 104 -2.25 1.78 13.91
N PHE A 105 -1.24 2.20 13.17
CA PHE A 105 -0.33 3.30 13.52
C PHE A 105 0.01 4.12 12.28
N SER A 106 0.49 5.34 12.46
CA SER A 106 0.94 6.18 11.35
C SER A 106 2.22 5.63 10.73
N LYS A 107 2.15 5.24 9.45
CA LYS A 107 3.31 4.86 8.64
C LYS A 107 4.23 6.04 8.29
N PHE A 108 3.80 7.27 8.57
CA PHE A 108 4.54 8.51 8.31
C PHE A 108 5.38 8.99 9.50
N GLN A 109 5.55 8.14 10.52
CA GLN A 109 6.40 8.47 11.63
C GLN A 109 7.86 8.62 11.17
N GLN A 110 8.41 9.81 11.32
CA GLN A 110 9.77 10.09 10.92
C GLN A 110 10.77 9.57 11.96
N ILE A 111 11.82 8.93 11.49
CA ILE A 111 12.95 8.48 12.30
C ILE A 111 14.23 9.25 11.98
N ASN A 112 14.27 9.95 10.84
CA ASN A 112 15.38 10.80 10.39
C ASN A 112 16.76 10.16 10.59
N ARG A 113 16.94 8.91 10.12
CA ARG A 113 18.18 8.16 10.37
C ARG A 113 19.28 8.56 9.40
N PRO A 114 20.42 9.10 9.87
CA PRO A 114 21.53 9.50 9.02
C PRO A 114 22.08 8.32 8.21
N LEU A 115 22.36 8.56 6.93
CA LEU A 115 22.80 7.51 6.00
C LEU A 115 24.11 6.84 6.39
N TYR A 116 25.05 7.57 6.99
CA TYR A 116 26.35 6.99 7.40
C TYR A 116 26.17 5.85 8.43
N LEU A 117 25.10 5.88 9.23
CA LEU A 117 24.79 4.81 10.18
C LEU A 117 24.25 3.56 9.51
N LEU A 118 23.68 3.68 8.30
CA LEU A 118 23.11 2.56 7.55
C LEU A 118 24.18 1.76 6.78
N ARG A 119 25.43 2.19 6.80
CA ARG A 119 26.57 1.46 6.25
C ARG A 119 27.16 0.42 7.21
N LYS A 120 26.75 0.45 8.47
CA LYS A 120 27.21 -0.51 9.48
C LYS A 120 26.80 -1.94 9.11
N ARG A 121 27.51 -2.91 9.66
CA ARG A 121 27.25 -4.33 9.35
C ARG A 121 26.30 -5.00 10.34
N SER A 122 26.18 -4.47 11.55
CA SER A 122 25.38 -5.06 12.61
C SER A 122 24.04 -4.35 12.77
N PRO A 123 22.92 -5.06 12.79
CA PRO A 123 21.63 -4.52 13.15
C PRO A 123 21.66 -3.89 14.55
N GLN A 124 20.87 -2.86 14.75
CA GLN A 124 20.72 -2.18 16.04
C GLN A 124 19.24 -1.95 16.30
N ASP A 125 18.84 -2.10 17.55
CA ASP A 125 17.53 -1.64 17.99
C ASP A 125 17.47 -0.11 17.91
N VAL A 126 16.53 0.37 17.10
CA VAL A 126 16.29 1.80 16.88
C VAL A 126 14.96 2.26 17.47
N SER A 127 14.28 1.42 18.24
CA SER A 127 12.97 1.71 18.85
C SER A 127 12.98 2.99 19.69
N ARG A 128 14.11 3.31 20.33
CA ARG A 128 14.29 4.57 21.08
C ARG A 128 14.17 5.84 20.24
N TYR A 129 14.34 5.73 18.92
CA TYR A 129 14.20 6.86 17.97
C TYR A 129 12.80 6.96 17.39
N LEU A 130 11.96 5.94 17.60
CA LEU A 130 10.55 6.03 17.33
C LEU A 130 9.95 6.88 18.44
N ALA A 131 9.60 8.11 18.10
CA ALA A 131 8.89 8.95 19.05
C ALA A 131 7.62 8.20 19.47
N LYS A 132 7.35 8.14 20.78
CA LYS A 132 6.06 7.68 21.27
C LYS A 132 5.02 8.59 20.64
N MET A 133 4.12 8.05 19.84
CA MET A 133 3.05 8.82 19.23
C MET A 133 2.26 9.51 20.34
N SER A 134 2.22 10.81 20.31
CA SER A 134 1.36 11.59 21.18
C SER A 134 -0.12 11.27 20.84
N ARG A 135 -1.03 11.51 21.78
CA ARG A 135 -2.47 11.36 21.52
C ARG A 135 -2.94 12.18 20.30
N LYS A 136 -2.31 13.33 20.07
CA LYS A 136 -2.59 14.19 18.92
C LYS A 136 -2.18 13.52 17.60
N GLU A 137 -1.02 12.89 17.54
CA GLU A 137 -0.53 12.16 16.36
C GLU A 137 -1.35 10.90 16.09
N CYS A 138 -1.76 10.16 17.14
CA CYS A 138 -2.68 9.05 17.01
C CYS A 138 -4.02 9.49 16.43
N ASN A 139 -4.58 10.61 16.90
CA ASN A 139 -5.83 11.16 16.39
C ASN A 139 -5.70 11.61 14.92
N LEU A 140 -4.56 12.20 14.56
CA LEU A 140 -4.28 12.57 13.16
C LEU A 140 -4.23 11.33 12.27
N ALA A 141 -3.52 10.28 12.67
CA ALA A 141 -3.44 9.03 11.92
C ALA A 141 -4.82 8.36 11.76
N ILE A 142 -5.68 8.43 12.78
CA ILE A 142 -7.06 7.93 12.71
C ILE A 142 -7.89 8.77 11.72
N ARG A 143 -7.74 10.10 11.73
CA ARG A 143 -8.43 10.97 10.77
C ARG A 143 -8.02 10.66 9.34
N GLU A 144 -6.72 10.62 9.05
CA GLU A 144 -6.20 10.28 7.72
C GLU A 144 -6.74 8.93 7.25
N TRP A 145 -6.83 7.95 8.14
CA TRP A 145 -7.40 6.64 7.84
C TRP A 145 -8.90 6.70 7.54
N LEU A 146 -9.66 7.48 8.32
CA LEU A 146 -11.09 7.68 8.10
C LEU A 146 -11.37 8.44 6.79
N GLU A 147 -10.59 9.46 6.48
CA GLU A 147 -10.66 10.20 5.21
C GLU A 147 -10.40 9.27 4.03
N GLU A 148 -9.33 8.46 4.09
CA GLU A 148 -9.03 7.47 3.07
C GLU A 148 -10.17 6.45 2.87
N MET A 149 -10.80 5.99 3.96
CA MET A 149 -11.95 5.08 3.88
C MET A 149 -13.20 5.76 3.33
N SER A 150 -13.43 7.01 3.69
CA SER A 150 -14.55 7.80 3.19
C SER A 150 -14.45 8.02 1.68
N GLU A 151 -13.27 8.41 1.18
CA GLU A 151 -13.01 8.53 -0.26
C GLU A 151 -13.21 7.20 -1.00
N GLU A 152 -12.81 6.09 -0.39
CA GLU A 152 -13.00 4.77 -1.00
C GLU A 152 -14.48 4.39 -1.04
N LEU A 153 -15.25 4.69 0.00
CA LEU A 153 -16.68 4.43 0.06
C LEU A 153 -17.43 5.28 -0.97
N GLU A 154 -17.12 6.57 -1.07
CA GLU A 154 -17.70 7.47 -2.06
C GLU A 154 -17.44 6.95 -3.49
N PHE A 155 -16.24 6.57 -3.78
CA PHE A 155 -15.87 5.99 -5.07
C PHE A 155 -16.67 4.71 -5.38
N LEU A 156 -16.78 3.78 -4.42
CA LEU A 156 -17.55 2.55 -4.61
C LEU A 156 -19.03 2.84 -4.85
N THR A 157 -19.56 3.86 -4.18
CA THR A 157 -20.94 4.30 -4.37
C THR A 157 -21.16 4.84 -5.78
N MET A 158 -20.28 5.73 -6.25
CA MET A 158 -20.33 6.25 -7.63
C MET A 158 -20.23 5.12 -8.66
N ARG A 159 -19.33 4.17 -8.46
CA ARG A 159 -19.18 3.04 -9.39
C ARG A 159 -20.39 2.13 -9.41
N LYS A 160 -21.01 1.91 -8.26
CA LYS A 160 -22.27 1.16 -8.17
C LYS A 160 -23.38 1.84 -9.00
N GLU A 161 -23.54 3.14 -8.85
CA GLU A 161 -24.53 3.91 -9.60
C GLU A 161 -24.28 3.85 -11.13
N GLU A 162 -23.03 3.93 -11.54
CA GLU A 162 -22.62 3.82 -12.94
C GLU A 162 -22.96 2.44 -13.53
N VAL A 163 -22.62 1.36 -12.82
CA VAL A 163 -22.93 -0.02 -13.23
C VAL A 163 -24.46 -0.24 -13.28
N GLU A 164 -25.21 0.27 -12.31
CA GLU A 164 -26.67 0.19 -12.33
C GLU A 164 -27.29 0.95 -13.51
N LYS A 165 -26.70 2.07 -13.92
CA LYS A 165 -27.12 2.82 -15.11
C LYS A 165 -26.83 2.03 -16.39
N GLU A 166 -25.59 1.55 -16.55
CA GLU A 166 -25.19 0.72 -17.70
C GLU A 166 -26.09 -0.52 -17.85
N THR A 167 -26.40 -1.18 -16.74
CA THR A 167 -27.29 -2.34 -16.70
C THR A 167 -28.70 -1.99 -17.17
N ARG A 168 -29.26 -0.88 -16.70
CA ARG A 168 -30.58 -0.40 -17.14
C ARG A 168 -30.61 -0.09 -18.64
N GLU A 169 -29.59 0.59 -19.14
CA GLU A 169 -29.47 0.90 -20.57
C GLU A 169 -29.39 -0.38 -21.42
N PHE A 170 -28.62 -1.37 -20.97
CA PHE A 170 -28.51 -2.66 -21.64
C PHE A 170 -29.84 -3.42 -21.67
N LEU A 171 -30.54 -3.49 -20.54
CA LEU A 171 -31.88 -4.12 -20.47
C LEU A 171 -32.93 -3.44 -21.36
N ASN A 172 -32.86 -2.12 -21.47
CA ASN A 172 -33.75 -1.38 -22.40
C ASN A 172 -33.44 -1.73 -23.86
N ARG A 173 -32.18 -1.79 -24.25
CA ARG A 173 -31.80 -2.23 -25.63
C ARG A 173 -32.28 -3.63 -25.93
N ILE A 174 -32.21 -4.59 -25.01
CA ILE A 174 -32.75 -5.94 -25.20
C ILE A 174 -34.27 -5.90 -25.38
N LYS A 175 -34.98 -5.10 -24.59
CA LYS A 175 -36.46 -4.96 -24.75
C LYS A 175 -36.82 -4.38 -26.10
N ASP A 176 -36.10 -3.35 -26.55
CA ASP A 176 -36.34 -2.73 -27.85
C ASP A 176 -36.03 -3.71 -29.01
N MET A 177 -34.99 -4.52 -28.89
CA MET A 177 -34.69 -5.58 -29.86
C MET A 177 -35.84 -6.62 -29.90
N ASN A 178 -36.33 -7.09 -28.75
CA ASN A 178 -37.39 -8.08 -28.68
C ASN A 178 -38.74 -7.54 -29.25
N ASN A 179 -38.99 -6.25 -29.07
CA ASN A 179 -40.22 -5.61 -29.61
C ASN A 179 -40.17 -5.39 -31.13
N ASN A 180 -38.95 -5.40 -31.73
CA ASN A 180 -38.75 -5.20 -33.16
C ASN A 180 -38.60 -6.50 -33.96
N PHE A 181 -38.66 -7.67 -33.31
CA PHE A 181 -38.70 -8.94 -34.04
C PHE A 181 -40.14 -9.19 -34.47
N PRO A 182 -40.40 -9.32 -35.77
CA PRO A 182 -41.73 -9.71 -36.24
C PRO A 182 -42.05 -11.11 -35.69
N THR A 183 -43.17 -11.25 -35.05
CA THR A 183 -43.77 -12.56 -34.74
C THR A 183 -44.05 -13.26 -36.03
N PHE A 184 -43.30 -14.31 -36.30
CA PHE A 184 -43.59 -15.26 -37.39
C PHE A 184 -44.73 -16.17 -36.99
#